data_bc70759b0045376b857713df5d5e55f6
#
_entry.id   bc70759b0045376b857713df5d5e55f6
#
_cell.length_a   1.000
_cell.length_b   1.000
_cell.length_c   1.000
_cell.angle_alpha   90.00
_cell.angle_beta   90.00
_cell.angle_gamma   90.00
#
_symmetry.space_group_name_H-M   'P 1'
#
loop_
_entity.id
_entity.type
_entity.pdbx_description
1 polymer ?
#
loop_
_entity_poly.entity_id
_entity_poly.type
_entity_poly.pdbx_seq_one_letter_code
_entity_poly.pdbx_strand_id
1 'polypeptide(L)'
;PAGDEVLRCVARCLLETARESDYPARIGGEEFAILSINTDVNASYILAERIRTEISFIRLRFNDKNIPITASLGVASLQKEETFSQLYVRADAALYSAKEAGRNCTKTNI
;
A
#
# COMPACT_ATOMS: atom_id res chain seq x y z
N PRO A 1 17.53 -12.25 -7.19
CA PRO A 1 17.51 -10.90 -7.76
C PRO A 1 17.03 -9.85 -6.76
N ALA A 2 17.45 -8.61 -6.98
CA ALA A 2 17.11 -7.51 -6.10
C ALA A 2 15.60 -7.28 -6.02
N GLY A 3 14.88 -7.46 -7.13
CA GLY A 3 13.43 -7.27 -7.17
C GLY A 3 12.69 -8.20 -6.22
N ASP A 4 13.07 -9.46 -6.16
CA ASP A 4 12.46 -10.44 -5.24
C ASP A 4 12.71 -10.04 -3.79
N GLU A 5 13.89 -9.57 -3.49
CA GLU A 5 14.24 -9.15 -2.13
C GLU A 5 13.45 -7.91 -1.71
N VAL A 6 13.27 -6.95 -2.63
CA VAL A 6 12.43 -5.78 -2.39
C VAL A 6 11.01 -6.22 -2.05
N LEU A 7 10.43 -7.12 -2.84
CA LEU A 7 9.06 -7.59 -2.62
C LEU A 7 8.92 -8.30 -1.28
N ARG A 8 9.92 -9.10 -0.87
CA ARG A 8 9.90 -9.75 0.44
C ARG A 8 9.92 -8.74 1.58
N CYS A 9 10.77 -7.72 1.46
CA CYS A 9 10.87 -6.67 2.48
C CYS A 9 9.57 -5.89 2.60
N VAL A 10 8.94 -5.57 1.47
CA VAL A 10 7.65 -4.86 1.47
C VAL A 10 6.56 -5.74 2.09
N ALA A 11 6.49 -7.01 1.70
CA ALA A 11 5.50 -7.94 2.26
C ALA A 11 5.64 -8.06 3.77
N ARG A 12 6.87 -8.19 4.26
CA ARG A 12 7.13 -8.26 5.71
C ARG A 12 6.68 -6.97 6.40
N CYS A 13 6.99 -5.83 5.82
CA CYS A 13 6.58 -4.54 6.36
C CYS A 13 5.06 -4.44 6.48
N LEU A 14 4.34 -4.88 5.44
CA LEU A 14 2.87 -4.88 5.47
C LEU A 14 2.33 -5.76 6.59
N LEU A 15 2.88 -6.97 6.74
CA LEU A 15 2.44 -7.89 7.78
C LEU A 15 2.70 -7.34 9.18
N GLU A 16 3.84 -6.68 9.39
CA GLU A 16 4.21 -6.11 10.68
C GLU A 16 3.42 -4.85 11.03
N THR A 17 3.03 -4.08 10.01
CA THR A 17 2.33 -2.80 10.20
C THR A 17 0.82 -2.98 10.24
N ALA A 18 0.28 -3.95 9.50
CA ALA A 18 -1.15 -4.21 9.46
C ALA A 18 -1.65 -4.66 10.84
N ARG A 19 -2.90 -4.28 11.14
CA ARG A 19 -3.55 -4.70 12.38
C ARG A 19 -4.02 -6.13 12.25
N GLU A 20 -4.32 -6.78 13.41
CA GLU A 20 -4.79 -8.15 13.43
C GLU A 20 -6.06 -8.35 12.61
N SER A 21 -6.92 -7.33 12.55
CA SER A 21 -8.16 -7.37 11.79
C SER A 21 -8.00 -7.02 10.31
N ASP A 22 -6.79 -6.71 9.86
CA ASP A 22 -6.52 -6.37 8.46
C ASP A 22 -6.11 -7.62 7.68
N TYR A 23 -6.45 -7.61 6.39
CA TYR A 23 -6.16 -8.74 5.50
C TYR A 23 -5.24 -8.27 4.38
N PRO A 24 -3.92 -8.39 4.54
CA PRO A 24 -2.99 -8.06 3.45
C PRO A 24 -2.94 -9.19 2.42
N ALA A 25 -2.78 -8.81 1.16
CA ALA A 25 -2.68 -9.75 0.07
C ALA A 25 -1.78 -9.16 -1.03
N ARG A 26 -1.11 -10.05 -1.76
CA ARG A 26 -0.41 -9.65 -2.97
C ARG A 26 -1.36 -9.87 -4.14
N ILE A 27 -1.63 -8.79 -4.87
CA ILE A 27 -2.55 -8.83 -6.00
C ILE A 27 -1.86 -9.43 -7.22
N GLY A 28 -0.61 -9.08 -7.43
CA GLY A 28 0.18 -9.57 -8.54
C GLY A 28 1.31 -8.60 -8.84
N GLY A 29 2.34 -9.08 -9.57
CA GLY A 29 3.49 -8.25 -9.86
C GLY A 29 4.07 -7.63 -8.60
N GLU A 30 4.08 -6.32 -8.55
CA GLU A 30 4.57 -5.55 -7.41
C GLU A 30 3.45 -4.84 -6.65
N GLU A 31 2.20 -5.27 -6.83
CA GLU A 31 1.04 -4.66 -6.19
C GLU A 31 0.55 -5.49 -5.02
N PHE A 32 0.24 -4.79 -3.92
CA PHE A 32 -0.33 -5.37 -2.71
C PHE A 32 -1.62 -4.65 -2.37
N ALA A 33 -2.48 -5.31 -1.60
CA ALA A 33 -3.70 -4.71 -1.10
C ALA A 33 -3.86 -5.07 0.37
N ILE A 34 -4.50 -4.18 1.13
CA ILE A 34 -4.91 -4.47 2.50
C ILE A 34 -6.39 -4.16 2.61
N LEU A 35 -7.15 -5.15 3.02
CA LEU A 35 -8.57 -4.95 3.35
C LEU A 35 -8.67 -4.72 4.85
N SER A 36 -9.14 -3.54 5.23
CA SER A 36 -9.32 -3.17 6.63
C SER A 36 -10.81 -3.12 6.94
N ILE A 37 -11.23 -3.89 7.93
CA ILE A 37 -12.64 -4.01 8.29
C ILE A 37 -12.99 -2.95 9.35
N ASN A 38 -14.20 -2.40 9.25
CA ASN A 38 -14.72 -1.41 10.20
C ASN A 38 -13.77 -0.21 10.38
N THR A 39 -13.24 0.27 9.25
CA THR A 39 -12.25 1.33 9.25
C THR A 39 -12.72 2.43 8.30
N ASP A 40 -12.83 3.65 8.78
CA ASP A 40 -13.21 4.77 7.92
C ASP A 40 -12.02 5.23 7.07
N VAL A 41 -12.29 6.14 6.14
CA VAL A 41 -11.26 6.61 5.20
C VAL A 41 -10.12 7.32 5.91
N ASN A 42 -10.40 8.06 6.99
CA ASN A 42 -9.35 8.76 7.72
C ASN A 42 -8.42 7.78 8.41
N ALA A 43 -8.96 6.75 9.08
CA ALA A 43 -8.15 5.73 9.73
C ALA A 43 -7.37 4.91 8.71
N SER A 44 -7.97 4.63 7.56
CA SER A 44 -7.29 3.93 6.48
C SER A 44 -6.15 4.76 5.90
N TYR A 45 -6.36 6.07 5.76
CA TYR A 45 -5.31 6.96 5.29
C TYR A 45 -4.12 6.98 6.27
N ILE A 46 -4.41 7.05 7.57
CA ILE A 46 -3.37 7.03 8.60
C ILE A 46 -2.56 5.74 8.54
N LEU A 47 -3.25 4.60 8.39
CA LEU A 47 -2.57 3.31 8.23
C LEU A 47 -1.71 3.29 6.97
N ALA A 48 -2.25 3.79 5.86
CA ALA A 48 -1.51 3.83 4.59
C ALA A 48 -0.26 4.70 4.71
N GLU A 49 -0.36 5.85 5.37
CA GLU A 49 0.79 6.73 5.57
C GLU A 49 1.83 6.11 6.49
N ARG A 50 1.40 5.34 7.47
CA ARG A 50 2.32 4.61 8.34
C ARG A 50 3.07 3.55 7.51
N ILE A 51 2.38 2.82 6.66
CA ILE A 51 2.98 1.82 5.78
C ILE A 51 3.98 2.48 4.83
N ARG A 52 3.57 3.59 4.20
CA ARG A 52 4.44 4.31 3.27
C ARG A 52 5.74 4.76 3.96
N THR A 53 5.61 5.31 5.16
CA THR A 53 6.75 5.78 5.95
C THR A 53 7.66 4.63 6.35
N GLU A 54 7.08 3.53 6.84
CA GLU A 54 7.87 2.35 7.24
C GLU A 54 8.61 1.76 6.04
N ILE A 55 7.98 1.69 4.88
CA ILE A 55 8.64 1.20 3.66
C ILE A 55 9.84 2.11 3.30
N SER A 56 9.68 3.42 3.44
CA SER A 56 10.76 4.36 3.11
C SER A 56 11.98 4.21 4.02
N PHE A 57 11.82 3.59 5.19
CA PHE A 57 12.92 3.33 6.11
C PHE A 57 13.61 2.00 5.88
N ILE A 58 13.13 1.17 4.96
CA ILE A 58 13.77 -0.11 4.66
C ILE A 58 15.16 0.15 4.09
N ARG A 59 16.13 -0.54 4.64
CA ARG A 59 17.54 -0.45 4.20
C ARG A 59 17.90 -1.77 3.53
N LEU A 60 18.05 -1.71 2.24
CA LEU A 60 18.40 -2.86 1.42
C LEU A 60 19.70 -2.56 0.68
N ARG A 61 20.65 -3.48 0.77
CA ARG A 61 21.92 -3.39 0.02
C ARG A 61 21.97 -4.51 -0.99
N PHE A 62 22.36 -4.17 -2.20
CA PHE A 62 22.56 -5.15 -3.26
C PHE A 62 23.77 -4.71 -4.08
N ASN A 63 24.76 -5.61 -4.23
CA ASN A 63 26.02 -5.31 -4.92
C ASN A 63 26.72 -4.07 -4.33
N ASP A 64 26.75 -3.99 -2.99
CA ASP A 64 27.37 -2.91 -2.21
C ASP A 64 26.72 -1.54 -2.43
N LYS A 65 25.50 -1.51 -2.98
CA LYS A 65 24.75 -0.27 -3.16
C LYS A 65 23.50 -0.30 -2.30
N ASN A 66 23.17 0.84 -1.71
CA ASN A 66 21.92 1.01 -1.01
C ASN A 66 20.81 1.22 -2.04
N ILE A 67 19.73 0.46 -1.91
CA ILE A 67 18.56 0.57 -2.79
C ILE A 67 17.46 1.29 -2.02
N PRO A 68 17.10 2.52 -2.39
CA PRO A 68 15.97 3.20 -1.77
C PRO A 68 14.67 2.58 -2.25
N ILE A 69 13.72 2.43 -1.33
CA ILE A 69 12.41 1.87 -1.62
C ILE A 69 11.35 2.86 -1.18
N THR A 70 10.41 3.15 -2.04
CA THR A 70 9.22 3.94 -1.70
C THR A 70 7.98 3.23 -2.19
N ALA A 71 6.84 3.64 -1.67
CA ALA A 71 5.55 3.09 -2.07
C ALA A 71 4.58 4.21 -2.40
N SER A 72 3.70 3.92 -3.35
CA SER A 72 2.56 4.76 -3.66
C SER A 72 1.31 3.99 -3.24
N LEU A 73 0.37 4.66 -2.63
CA LEU A 73 -0.82 4.01 -2.08
C LEU A 73 -2.09 4.73 -2.52
N GLY A 74 -3.10 3.94 -2.81
CA GLY A 74 -4.45 4.43 -3.06
C GLY A 74 -5.37 3.88 -1.99
N VAL A 75 -6.23 4.73 -1.44
CA VAL A 75 -7.14 4.37 -0.36
C VAL A 75 -8.57 4.71 -0.76
N ALA A 76 -9.48 3.78 -0.52
CA ALA A 76 -10.90 4.01 -0.71
C ALA A 76 -11.68 3.29 0.40
N SER A 77 -12.81 3.86 0.77
CA SER A 77 -13.68 3.28 1.79
C SER A 77 -14.96 2.80 1.14
N LEU A 78 -15.46 1.63 1.56
CA LEU A 78 -16.65 1.03 0.99
C LEU A 78 -17.86 1.95 1.25
N GLN A 79 -18.56 2.28 0.18
CA GLN A 79 -19.76 3.10 0.25
C GLN A 79 -20.99 2.20 0.29
N LYS A 80 -22.12 2.78 0.72
CA LYS A 80 -23.38 2.07 0.78
C LYS A 80 -23.74 1.50 -0.60
N GLU A 81 -24.12 0.23 -0.62
CA GLU A 81 -24.52 -0.48 -1.84
C GLU A 81 -23.39 -0.64 -2.86
N GLU A 82 -22.16 -0.36 -2.48
CA GLU A 82 -21.02 -0.56 -3.35
C GLU A 82 -20.56 -2.01 -3.29
N THR A 83 -20.22 -2.58 -4.45
CA THR A 83 -19.61 -3.90 -4.49
C THR A 83 -18.11 -3.82 -4.21
N PHE A 84 -17.52 -4.95 -3.87
CA PHE A 84 -16.06 -5.03 -3.70
C PHE A 84 -15.33 -4.61 -4.97
N SER A 85 -15.83 -5.03 -6.15
CA SER A 85 -15.21 -4.66 -7.43
C SER A 85 -15.21 -3.15 -7.63
N GLN A 86 -16.30 -2.49 -7.27
CA GLN A 86 -16.39 -1.03 -7.38
C GLN A 86 -15.42 -0.34 -6.41
N LEU A 87 -15.33 -0.85 -5.19
CA LEU A 87 -14.37 -0.34 -4.21
C LEU A 87 -12.94 -0.47 -4.73
N TYR A 88 -12.61 -1.64 -5.27
CA TYR A 88 -11.28 -1.90 -5.82
C TYR A 88 -10.94 -0.91 -6.93
N VAL A 89 -11.88 -0.65 -7.84
CA VAL A 89 -11.67 0.30 -8.94
C VAL A 89 -11.36 1.70 -8.40
N ARG A 90 -12.07 2.12 -7.35
CA ARG A 90 -11.82 3.45 -6.75
C ARG A 90 -10.45 3.52 -6.07
N ALA A 91 -10.08 2.48 -5.35
CA ALA A 91 -8.75 2.42 -4.73
C ALA A 91 -7.65 2.42 -5.79
N ASP A 92 -7.85 1.68 -6.88
CA ASP A 92 -6.90 1.63 -7.98
C ASP A 92 -6.77 2.98 -8.68
N ALA A 93 -7.87 3.70 -8.84
CA ALA A 93 -7.84 5.05 -9.41
C ALA A 93 -7.06 6.01 -8.50
N ALA A 94 -7.21 5.88 -7.18
CA ALA A 94 -6.43 6.66 -6.22
C ALA A 94 -4.94 6.31 -6.31
N LEU A 95 -4.62 5.03 -6.46
CA LEU A 95 -3.24 4.60 -6.65
C LEU A 95 -2.63 5.20 -7.92
N TYR A 96 -3.38 5.19 -9.01
CA TYR A 96 -2.94 5.82 -10.24
C TYR A 96 -2.64 7.30 -10.02
N SER A 97 -3.52 8.00 -9.30
CA SER A 97 -3.31 9.41 -8.95
C SER A 97 -2.03 9.61 -8.15
N ALA A 98 -1.73 8.70 -7.22
CA ALA A 98 -0.50 8.77 -6.43
C ALA A 98 0.73 8.63 -7.32
N LYS A 99 0.70 7.72 -8.29
CA LYS A 99 1.81 7.53 -9.22
C LYS A 99 1.98 8.75 -10.13
N GLU A 100 0.88 9.34 -10.59
CA GLU A 100 0.91 10.55 -11.42
C GLU A 100 1.40 11.77 -10.63
N ALA A 101 1.14 11.83 -9.33
CA ALA A 101 1.55 12.93 -8.48
C ALA A 101 3.04 12.88 -8.09
N GLY A 102 3.80 11.91 -8.61
CA GLY A 102 5.24 11.82 -8.35
C GLY A 102 5.61 10.63 -7.49
N ARG A 103 4.68 9.72 -7.23
CA ARG A 103 4.91 8.52 -6.41
C ARG A 103 5.21 8.88 -4.96
N ASN A 104 5.54 7.90 -4.13
CA ASN A 104 5.87 8.08 -2.71
C ASN A 104 4.85 8.96 -1.99
N CYS A 105 3.58 8.65 -2.17
CA CYS A 105 2.49 9.38 -1.53
C CYS A 105 1.24 8.52 -1.47
N THR A 106 0.29 8.95 -0.68
CA THR A 106 -1.00 8.29 -0.52
C THR A 106 -2.09 9.23 -1.04
N LYS A 107 -2.98 8.70 -1.86
CA LYS A 107 -4.16 9.41 -2.34
C LYS A 107 -5.41 8.65 -1.92
N THR A 108 -6.48 9.39 -1.74
CA THR A 108 -7.78 8.82 -1.40
C THR A 108 -8.78 9.06 -2.53
N ASN A 109 -9.74 8.16 -2.63
CA ASN A 109 -10.89 8.30 -3.53
C ASN A 109 -12.13 8.18 -2.67
N ILE A 110 -12.73 9.32 -2.40
CA ILE A 110 -13.89 9.41 -1.53
C ILE A 110 -15.16 9.43 -2.35
#